data_ff600f18b49a5699425938d94ef6aa7e
#
_entry.id   ff600f18b49a5699425938d94ef6aa7e
#
_cell.length_a   1.000
_cell.length_b   1.000
_cell.length_c   1.000
_cell.angle_alpha   90.00
_cell.angle_beta   90.00
_cell.angle_gamma   90.00
#
_symmetry.space_group_name_H-M   'P 1'
#
loop_
_entity.id
_entity.type
_entity.pdbx_description
1 polymer ?
#
loop_
_entity_poly.entity_id
_entity_poly.type
_entity_poly.pdbx_seq_one_letter_code
_entity_poly.pdbx_strand_id
1 'polypeptide(L)'
;MLEELEKKYRKLQNKYGDPSLDSITFGGCKENPDICFVFMNPTARNITSSKSWKGIKSPWVGTKNVWNLFNKIGVIDDEIYLKIKSIKGSEWTYEFAEEVYGQVEKNKFYITNLAKCTQLDARSLPDSVFKDYLKLFMK
;
A
#
# COMPACT_ATOMS: atom_id res chain seq x y z
N MET A 1 20.05 5.22 -5.45
CA MET A 1 19.52 4.87 -4.11
C MET A 1 18.13 4.25 -4.16
N LEU A 2 17.19 4.86 -4.85
CA LEU A 2 15.83 4.29 -5.03
C LEU A 2 15.86 2.94 -5.77
N GLU A 3 16.61 2.83 -6.85
CA GLU A 3 16.74 1.57 -7.59
C GLU A 3 17.32 0.43 -6.74
N GLU A 4 18.27 0.74 -5.87
CA GLU A 4 18.85 -0.24 -4.96
C GLU A 4 17.84 -0.73 -3.93
N LEU A 5 17.02 0.18 -3.40
CA LEU A 5 15.96 -0.14 -2.45
C LEU A 5 14.88 -0.99 -3.13
N GLU A 6 14.49 -0.65 -4.35
CA GLU A 6 13.53 -1.44 -5.13
C GLU A 6 14.03 -2.86 -5.39
N LYS A 7 15.31 -3.01 -5.71
CA LYS A 7 15.93 -4.32 -5.88
C LYS A 7 15.88 -5.14 -4.60
N LYS A 8 16.12 -4.51 -3.45
CA LYS A 8 16.02 -5.17 -2.14
C LYS A 8 14.61 -5.62 -1.85
N TYR A 9 13.61 -4.78 -2.09
CA TYR A 9 12.22 -5.15 -1.91
C TYR A 9 11.79 -6.29 -2.84
N ARG A 10 12.26 -6.29 -4.08
CA ARG A 10 11.98 -7.37 -5.02
C ARG A 10 12.57 -8.71 -4.55
N LYS A 11 13.79 -8.69 -4.04
CA LYS A 11 14.41 -9.90 -3.46
C LYS A 11 13.60 -10.43 -2.27
N LEU A 12 13.17 -9.54 -1.39
CA LEU A 12 12.37 -9.91 -0.23
C LEU A 12 10.97 -10.39 -0.62
N GLN A 13 10.37 -9.83 -1.66
CA GLN A 13 9.11 -10.33 -2.21
C GLN A 13 9.24 -11.76 -2.70
N ASN A 14 10.30 -12.06 -3.44
CA ASN A 14 10.56 -13.41 -3.95
C ASN A 14 10.88 -14.40 -2.83
N LYS A 15 11.49 -13.95 -1.75
CA LYS A 15 11.87 -14.79 -0.62
C LYS A 15 10.72 -15.07 0.33
N TYR A 16 9.90 -14.07 0.66
CA TYR A 16 8.89 -14.13 1.72
C TYR A 16 7.45 -13.98 1.23
N GLY A 17 7.24 -13.29 0.12
CA GLY A 17 5.91 -13.05 -0.45
C GLY A 17 5.52 -14.13 -1.46
N ASP A 18 4.33 -13.98 -2.03
CA ASP A 18 3.93 -14.80 -3.15
C ASP A 18 4.69 -14.36 -4.40
N PRO A 19 5.40 -15.28 -5.10
CA PRO A 19 6.24 -14.90 -6.25
C PRO A 19 5.44 -14.43 -7.47
N SER A 20 4.13 -14.66 -7.52
CA SER A 20 3.26 -14.15 -8.58
C SER A 20 2.80 -12.70 -8.36
N LEU A 21 3.10 -12.14 -7.20
CA LEU A 21 2.66 -10.80 -6.80
C LEU A 21 3.85 -9.85 -6.65
N ASP A 22 3.57 -8.55 -6.76
CA ASP A 22 4.56 -7.50 -6.53
C ASP A 22 4.44 -6.91 -5.12
N SER A 23 5.53 -6.33 -4.64
CA SER A 23 5.58 -5.61 -3.37
C SER A 23 4.67 -4.39 -3.41
N ILE A 24 4.09 -4.07 -2.25
CA ILE A 24 3.36 -2.82 -2.03
C ILE A 24 4.20 -1.99 -1.07
N THR A 25 4.68 -0.83 -1.52
CA THR A 25 5.66 -0.06 -0.78
C THR A 25 5.03 1.02 0.10
N PHE A 26 4.47 2.06 -0.50
CA PHE A 26 3.87 3.17 0.25
C PHE A 26 2.96 4.00 -0.65
N GLY A 27 2.25 4.96 -0.04
CA GLY A 27 1.50 5.98 -0.77
C GLY A 27 1.34 7.24 0.08
N GLY A 28 1.09 8.35 -0.59
CA GLY A 28 0.83 9.63 0.05
C GLY A 28 2.04 10.54 0.13
N CYS A 29 2.10 11.36 1.18
CA CYS A 29 3.08 12.42 1.36
C CYS A 29 4.41 11.87 1.86
N LYS A 30 5.46 11.96 1.05
CA LYS A 30 6.81 11.49 1.39
C LYS A 30 7.61 12.50 2.21
N GLU A 31 7.35 13.79 2.02
CA GLU A 31 8.13 14.87 2.61
C GLU A 31 7.33 15.52 3.74
N ASN A 32 7.81 15.32 4.95
CA ASN A 32 7.21 15.91 6.16
C ASN A 32 5.71 15.62 6.31
N PRO A 33 5.29 14.36 6.29
CA PRO A 33 3.89 14.05 6.55
C PRO A 33 3.53 14.40 7.99
N ASP A 34 2.29 14.79 8.21
CA ASP A 34 1.79 15.05 9.57
C ASP A 34 1.57 13.75 10.33
N ILE A 35 1.11 12.71 9.65
CA ILE A 35 0.86 11.39 10.23
C ILE A 35 1.33 10.29 9.26
N CYS A 36 1.97 9.28 9.82
CA CYS A 36 2.37 8.08 9.11
C CYS A 36 1.59 6.88 9.66
N PHE A 37 0.86 6.19 8.78
CA PHE A 37 0.20 4.94 9.11
C PHE A 37 1.07 3.77 8.65
N VAL A 38 1.44 2.90 9.59
CA VAL A 38 2.25 1.72 9.31
C VAL A 38 1.43 0.47 9.62
N PHE A 39 1.07 -0.27 8.58
CA PHE A 39 0.38 -1.54 8.70
C PHE A 39 1.37 -2.71 8.66
N MET A 40 0.89 -3.92 8.79
CA MET A 40 1.77 -5.10 8.88
C MET A 40 2.32 -5.52 7.52
N ASN A 41 1.47 -6.04 6.65
CA ASN A 41 1.85 -6.49 5.31
C ASN A 41 0.65 -6.49 4.36
N PRO A 42 0.88 -6.32 3.05
CA PRO A 42 -0.20 -6.37 2.07
C PRO A 42 -0.58 -7.81 1.70
N THR A 43 -1.78 -7.95 1.15
CA THR A 43 -2.29 -9.21 0.58
C THR A 43 -2.78 -9.01 -0.85
N ALA A 44 -3.09 -10.10 -1.53
CA ALA A 44 -3.62 -10.08 -2.90
C ALA A 44 -4.95 -9.33 -3.04
N ARG A 45 -5.63 -9.00 -1.96
CA ARG A 45 -6.81 -8.12 -1.97
C ARG A 45 -6.47 -6.72 -2.49
N ASN A 46 -5.23 -6.28 -2.28
CA ASN A 46 -4.72 -5.08 -2.93
C ASN A 46 -4.48 -5.40 -4.41
N ILE A 47 -5.30 -4.85 -5.29
CA ILE A 47 -5.24 -5.16 -6.72
C ILE A 47 -3.96 -4.68 -7.39
N THR A 48 -3.26 -3.72 -6.79
CA THR A 48 -1.99 -3.21 -7.35
C THR A 48 -0.84 -4.19 -7.17
N SER A 49 -1.00 -5.22 -6.34
CA SER A 49 0.00 -6.27 -6.19
C SER A 49 0.08 -7.18 -7.41
N SER A 50 -0.93 -7.20 -8.26
CA SER A 50 -0.88 -7.93 -9.52
C SER A 50 0.22 -7.40 -10.42
N LYS A 51 0.98 -8.28 -11.04
CA LYS A 51 2.03 -7.90 -12.00
C LYS A 51 1.48 -7.20 -13.25
N SER A 52 0.20 -7.39 -13.56
CA SER A 52 -0.48 -6.71 -14.66
C SER A 52 -0.84 -5.26 -14.33
N TRP A 53 -0.87 -4.88 -13.07
CA TRP A 53 -1.14 -3.51 -12.66
C TRP A 53 0.08 -2.63 -12.91
N LYS A 54 -0.05 -1.65 -13.80
CA LYS A 54 1.04 -0.75 -14.21
C LYS A 54 1.00 0.63 -13.55
N GLY A 55 -0.01 0.90 -12.73
CA GLY A 55 -0.13 2.13 -11.96
C GLY A 55 0.66 2.10 -10.65
N ILE A 56 0.33 3.02 -9.74
CA ILE A 56 0.95 3.05 -8.41
C ILE A 56 0.66 1.77 -7.63
N LYS A 57 1.64 1.30 -6.87
CA LYS A 57 1.50 0.10 -6.02
C LYS A 57 1.46 0.52 -4.56
N SER A 58 0.34 1.11 -4.19
CA SER A 58 0.13 1.70 -2.87
C SER A 58 -0.84 0.88 -2.02
N PRO A 59 -0.78 1.01 -0.67
CA PRO A 59 -1.62 0.20 0.22
C PRO A 59 -3.12 0.39 0.00
N TRP A 60 -3.88 -0.66 0.23
CA TRP A 60 -5.34 -0.69 0.30
C TRP A 60 -6.10 -0.39 -0.99
N VAL A 61 -5.44 -0.26 -2.14
CA VAL A 61 -6.13 -0.07 -3.44
C VAL A 61 -6.97 -1.31 -3.77
N GLY A 62 -8.23 -1.09 -4.07
CA GLY A 62 -9.18 -2.19 -4.35
C GLY A 62 -9.91 -2.71 -3.11
N THR A 63 -9.64 -2.16 -1.93
CA THR A 63 -10.33 -2.53 -0.69
C THR A 63 -11.32 -1.45 -0.27
N LYS A 64 -12.17 -1.73 0.73
CA LYS A 64 -13.19 -0.78 1.19
C LYS A 64 -13.05 -0.37 2.65
N ASN A 65 -12.77 -1.32 3.53
CA ASN A 65 -12.92 -1.13 4.97
C ASN A 65 -12.05 -0.02 5.56
N VAL A 66 -10.77 0.02 5.18
CA VAL A 66 -9.84 1.03 5.70
C VAL A 66 -10.22 2.44 5.25
N TRP A 67 -10.81 2.58 4.08
CA TRP A 67 -11.17 3.89 3.54
C TRP A 67 -12.31 4.55 4.32
N ASN A 68 -13.18 3.77 4.94
CA ASN A 68 -14.17 4.30 5.88
C ASN A 68 -13.49 5.02 7.06
N LEU A 69 -12.48 4.39 7.65
CA LEU A 69 -11.69 5.00 8.72
C LEU A 69 -10.97 6.26 8.22
N PHE A 70 -10.29 6.16 7.08
CA PHE A 70 -9.54 7.26 6.50
C PHE A 70 -10.43 8.45 6.14
N ASN A 71 -11.67 8.22 5.69
CA ASN A 71 -12.63 9.28 5.46
C ASN A 71 -13.00 9.98 6.78
N LYS A 72 -13.27 9.22 7.84
CA LYS A 72 -13.66 9.78 9.14
C LYS A 72 -12.60 10.66 9.78
N ILE A 73 -11.32 10.36 9.55
CA ILE A 73 -10.21 11.11 10.13
C ILE A 73 -9.60 12.14 9.16
N GLY A 74 -10.22 12.35 8.00
CA GLY A 74 -9.85 13.42 7.08
C GLY A 74 -8.72 13.10 6.10
N VAL A 75 -8.37 11.84 5.91
CA VAL A 75 -7.36 11.43 4.92
C VAL A 75 -7.89 11.60 3.50
N ILE A 76 -9.16 11.25 3.28
CA ILE A 76 -9.88 11.45 2.03
C ILE A 76 -11.24 12.10 2.30
N ASP A 77 -11.76 12.84 1.31
CA ASP A 77 -13.06 13.48 1.42
C ASP A 77 -14.24 12.54 1.15
N ASP A 78 -15.45 13.04 1.39
CA ASP A 78 -16.67 12.25 1.24
C ASP A 78 -16.93 11.84 -0.20
N GLU A 79 -16.59 12.69 -1.18
CA GLU A 79 -16.79 12.40 -2.60
C GLU A 79 -15.96 11.20 -3.04
N ILE A 80 -14.68 11.18 -2.69
CA ILE A 80 -13.79 10.06 -2.97
C ILE A 80 -14.26 8.80 -2.24
N TYR A 81 -14.64 8.92 -0.98
CA TYR A 81 -15.11 7.78 -0.20
C TYR A 81 -16.37 7.16 -0.80
N LEU A 82 -17.35 7.98 -1.19
CA LEU A 82 -18.58 7.49 -1.82
C LEU A 82 -18.28 6.73 -3.11
N LYS A 83 -17.34 7.21 -3.90
CA LYS A 83 -16.91 6.50 -5.11
C LYS A 83 -16.26 5.16 -4.78
N ILE A 84 -15.40 5.09 -3.77
CA ILE A 84 -14.79 3.83 -3.30
C ILE A 84 -15.88 2.84 -2.90
N LYS A 85 -16.89 3.30 -2.16
CA LYS A 85 -18.00 2.44 -1.74
C LYS A 85 -18.82 1.90 -2.91
N SER A 86 -18.98 2.68 -3.97
CA SER A 86 -19.88 2.36 -5.07
C SER A 86 -19.29 1.42 -6.11
N ILE A 87 -17.97 1.24 -6.14
CA ILE A 87 -17.29 0.41 -7.13
C ILE A 87 -16.76 -0.87 -6.48
N LYS A 88 -16.61 -1.93 -7.30
CA LYS A 88 -15.93 -3.15 -6.88
C LYS A 88 -14.42 -2.93 -6.85
N GLY A 89 -13.69 -3.72 -6.06
CA GLY A 89 -12.24 -3.64 -6.01
C GLY A 89 -11.59 -3.72 -7.39
N SER A 90 -12.09 -4.60 -8.24
CA SER A 90 -11.59 -4.77 -9.61
C SER A 90 -11.90 -3.61 -10.55
N GLU A 91 -12.78 -2.69 -10.16
CA GLU A 91 -13.19 -1.55 -10.98
C GLU A 91 -12.34 -0.29 -10.75
N TRP A 92 -11.42 -0.33 -9.80
CA TRP A 92 -10.47 0.77 -9.64
C TRP A 92 -9.61 0.90 -10.89
N THR A 93 -9.44 2.12 -11.36
CA THR A 93 -8.54 2.45 -12.48
C THR A 93 -7.23 3.02 -11.95
N TYR A 94 -6.21 3.08 -12.81
CA TYR A 94 -4.93 3.72 -12.47
C TYR A 94 -5.16 5.19 -12.06
N GLU A 95 -5.98 5.89 -12.82
CA GLU A 95 -6.31 7.30 -12.59
C GLU A 95 -7.03 7.50 -11.27
N PHE A 96 -7.97 6.61 -10.94
CA PHE A 96 -8.68 6.72 -9.66
C PHE A 96 -7.76 6.45 -8.48
N ALA A 97 -6.88 5.45 -8.58
CA ALA A 97 -5.89 5.19 -7.54
C ALA A 97 -4.98 6.40 -7.31
N GLU A 98 -4.54 7.05 -8.38
CA GLU A 98 -3.74 8.28 -8.28
C GLU A 98 -4.53 9.44 -7.69
N GLU A 99 -5.81 9.58 -8.01
CA GLU A 99 -6.70 10.59 -7.44
C GLU A 99 -6.85 10.40 -5.92
N VAL A 100 -7.09 9.17 -5.48
CA VAL A 100 -7.21 8.84 -4.05
C VAL A 100 -5.92 9.18 -3.32
N TYR A 101 -4.78 8.71 -3.82
CA TYR A 101 -3.49 8.98 -3.19
C TYR A 101 -3.02 10.42 -3.34
N GLY A 102 -3.51 11.13 -4.35
CA GLY A 102 -3.33 12.57 -4.45
C GLY A 102 -3.96 13.33 -3.28
N GLN A 103 -5.13 12.90 -2.82
CA GLN A 103 -5.76 13.44 -1.60
C GLN A 103 -4.99 13.07 -0.35
N VAL A 104 -4.54 11.82 -0.23
CA VAL A 104 -3.71 11.37 0.89
C VAL A 104 -2.47 12.26 1.01
N GLU A 105 -1.79 12.51 -0.10
CA GLU A 105 -0.62 13.38 -0.16
C GLU A 105 -0.95 14.84 0.21
N LYS A 106 -2.02 15.39 -0.37
CA LYS A 106 -2.47 16.77 -0.10
C LYS A 106 -2.78 16.98 1.38
N ASN A 107 -3.36 15.98 2.03
CA ASN A 107 -3.72 16.05 3.44
C ASN A 107 -2.56 15.65 4.37
N LYS A 108 -1.36 15.46 3.82
CA LYS A 108 -0.11 15.18 4.53
C LYS A 108 -0.11 13.89 5.35
N PHE A 109 -0.75 12.87 4.82
CA PHE A 109 -0.69 11.52 5.36
C PHE A 109 0.24 10.65 4.52
N TYR A 110 0.97 9.76 5.18
CA TYR A 110 1.80 8.75 4.58
C TYR A 110 1.32 7.37 5.02
N ILE A 111 1.12 6.47 4.09
CA ILE A 111 0.60 5.13 4.36
C ILE A 111 1.59 4.10 3.83
N THR A 112 2.00 3.18 4.69
CA THR A 112 2.92 2.11 4.31
C THR A 112 2.63 0.82 5.08
N ASN A 113 3.34 -0.23 4.73
CA ASN A 113 3.40 -1.47 5.49
C ASN A 113 4.81 -1.66 6.02
N LEU A 114 4.97 -2.27 7.18
CA LEU A 114 6.28 -2.60 7.71
C LEU A 114 6.97 -3.64 6.81
N ALA A 115 6.31 -4.76 6.51
CA ALA A 115 6.76 -5.71 5.50
C ALA A 115 6.08 -5.38 4.17
N LYS A 116 6.89 -5.17 3.12
CA LYS A 116 6.38 -4.78 1.79
C LYS A 116 5.98 -6.00 0.94
N CYS A 117 6.29 -7.21 1.41
CA CYS A 117 6.00 -8.44 0.66
C CYS A 117 4.51 -8.77 0.68
N THR A 118 3.93 -8.90 -0.50
CA THR A 118 2.52 -9.24 -0.65
C THR A 118 2.31 -10.73 -0.50
N GLN A 119 1.40 -11.12 0.39
CA GLN A 119 0.99 -12.51 0.60
C GLN A 119 -0.30 -12.79 -0.18
N LEU A 120 -0.52 -14.05 -0.53
CA LEU A 120 -1.74 -14.45 -1.24
C LEU A 120 -2.98 -14.25 -0.35
N ASP A 121 -2.85 -14.53 0.92
CA ASP A 121 -3.92 -14.37 1.91
C ASP A 121 -3.41 -13.70 3.20
N ALA A 122 -4.33 -13.46 4.14
CA ALA A 122 -4.03 -12.75 5.39
C ALA A 122 -3.34 -13.62 6.45
N ARG A 123 -2.27 -14.30 6.09
CA ARG A 123 -1.46 -15.08 7.04
C ARG A 123 -0.51 -14.19 7.81
N SER A 124 -0.32 -14.49 9.08
CA SER A 124 0.71 -13.85 9.88
C SER A 124 2.09 -14.24 9.36
N LEU A 125 2.96 -13.25 9.24
CA LEU A 125 4.36 -13.48 8.91
C LEU A 125 5.17 -13.73 10.17
N PRO A 126 6.24 -14.58 10.12
CA PRO A 126 7.16 -14.74 11.25
C PRO A 126 7.89 -13.43 11.57
N ASP A 127 8.29 -13.27 12.82
CA ASP A 127 9.02 -12.09 13.29
C ASP A 127 10.30 -11.83 12.50
N SER A 128 10.97 -12.90 12.06
CA SER A 128 12.20 -12.78 11.26
C SER A 128 12.00 -11.98 9.96
N VAL A 129 10.82 -12.11 9.34
CA VAL A 129 10.48 -11.36 8.13
C VAL A 129 10.38 -9.86 8.45
N PHE A 130 9.66 -9.51 9.51
CA PHE A 130 9.53 -8.12 9.94
C PHE A 130 10.87 -7.51 10.34
N LYS A 131 11.76 -8.28 10.97
CA LYS A 131 13.12 -7.82 11.31
C LYS A 131 13.94 -7.45 10.08
N ASP A 132 13.84 -8.23 9.00
CA ASP A 132 14.54 -7.93 7.76
C ASP A 132 14.02 -6.64 7.11
N TYR A 133 12.70 -6.44 7.12
CA TYR A 133 12.12 -5.18 6.63
C TYR A 133 12.41 -3.99 7.53
N LEU A 134 12.45 -4.20 8.83
CA LEU A 134 12.75 -3.13 9.78
C LEU A 134 14.11 -2.51 9.53
N LYS A 135 15.11 -3.32 9.18
CA LYS A 135 16.45 -2.83 8.81
C LYS A 135 16.42 -1.86 7.63
N LEU A 136 15.51 -2.08 6.67
CA LEU A 136 15.33 -1.17 5.54
C LEU A 136 14.47 0.03 5.90
N PHE A 137 13.48 -0.17 6.73
CA PHE A 137 12.56 0.88 7.18
C PHE A 137 13.26 1.97 8.00
N MET A 138 14.21 1.58 8.84
CA MET A 138 14.97 2.48 9.71
C MET A 138 16.05 3.29 8.98
N LYS A 139 16.29 3.00 7.72
CA LYS A 139 17.22 3.78 6.89
C LYS A 139 16.50 4.88 6.13
#